data_df7c61b6d76b6977d756ac21854df9a9
#
_entry.id   df7c61b6d76b6977d756ac21854df9a9
#
_cell.length_a   1.000
_cell.length_b   1.000
_cell.length_c   1.000
_cell.angle_alpha   90.00
_cell.angle_beta   90.00
_cell.angle_gamma   90.00
#
_symmetry.space_group_name_H-M   'P 1'
#
loop_
_entity.id
_entity.type
_entity.pdbx_description
1 polymer ?
#
loop_
_entity_poly.entity_id
_entity_poly.type
_entity_poly.pdbx_seq_one_letter_code
_entity_poly.pdbx_strand_id
1 'polypeptide(L)'
;MHSSDKNDGAKKHSFKRWGIAALFLAVCILANAFLNYALIPPSTVRINLHNLRNGMQYDTVFLGTSHGQYGIDPASVDAEGGGSSVSLCMADAYPDDMYYLLKLTLETQKPSLVVYELDPSYWMNEQRRGSTQVFFYKEFPFSAAKLEYFADKIMKLDFRSTLTPWCYYRNLYGQMADNLRLKGSEAYRQF
;
A
#
# COMPACT_ATOMS: atom_id res chain seq x y z
N MET A 1 46.30 -36.14 -22.48
CA MET A 1 46.01 -34.72 -22.53
C MET A 1 44.61 -34.49 -23.12
N HIS A 2 43.51 -34.93 -22.41
CA HIS A 2 42.15 -34.94 -23.02
C HIS A 2 41.03 -34.84 -21.98
N SER A 3 41.20 -34.03 -20.92
CA SER A 3 40.22 -33.89 -19.82
C SER A 3 39.69 -32.45 -19.62
N SER A 4 40.26 -31.44 -20.30
CA SER A 4 39.91 -30.04 -20.09
C SER A 4 38.64 -29.58 -20.86
N ASP A 5 38.39 -30.10 -22.03
CA ASP A 5 37.33 -29.61 -22.94
C ASP A 5 35.90 -29.95 -22.51
N LYS A 6 35.69 -31.06 -21.76
CA LYS A 6 34.35 -31.44 -21.28
C LYS A 6 33.82 -30.54 -20.17
N ASN A 7 34.71 -29.93 -19.38
CA ASN A 7 34.32 -29.10 -18.23
C ASN A 7 33.88 -27.68 -18.65
N ASP A 8 34.45 -27.15 -19.73
CA ASP A 8 34.09 -25.82 -20.26
C ASP A 8 32.75 -25.82 -20.98
N GLY A 9 32.40 -26.91 -21.68
CA GLY A 9 31.09 -27.09 -22.28
C GLY A 9 29.93 -27.11 -21.22
N ALA A 10 30.15 -27.85 -20.15
CA ALA A 10 29.17 -27.97 -19.06
C ALA A 10 28.95 -26.65 -18.33
N LYS A 11 30.01 -25.86 -18.07
CA LYS A 11 29.94 -24.55 -17.48
C LYS A 11 29.19 -23.53 -18.37
N LYS A 12 29.47 -23.58 -19.68
CA LYS A 12 28.82 -22.69 -20.67
C LYS A 12 27.31 -22.96 -20.80
N HIS A 13 26.91 -24.24 -20.77
CA HIS A 13 25.52 -24.66 -20.75
C HIS A 13 24.80 -24.29 -19.45
N SER A 14 25.45 -24.40 -18.31
CA SER A 14 24.92 -23.99 -17.02
C SER A 14 24.67 -22.46 -16.98
N PHE A 15 25.64 -21.68 -17.40
CA PHE A 15 25.52 -20.22 -17.46
C PHE A 15 24.35 -19.75 -18.35
N LYS A 16 24.16 -20.38 -19.49
CA LYS A 16 23.05 -20.10 -20.41
C LYS A 16 21.68 -20.42 -19.78
N ARG A 17 21.57 -21.51 -19.03
CA ARG A 17 20.35 -21.89 -18.31
C ARG A 17 20.01 -20.87 -17.19
N TRP A 18 21.01 -20.45 -16.42
CA TRP A 18 20.84 -19.42 -15.40
C TRP A 18 20.45 -18.07 -16.00
N GLY A 19 21.00 -17.70 -17.14
CA GLY A 19 20.61 -16.49 -17.87
C GLY A 19 19.14 -16.51 -18.31
N ILE A 20 18.66 -17.65 -18.84
CA ILE A 20 17.25 -17.81 -19.23
C ILE A 20 16.33 -17.75 -17.99
N ALA A 21 16.71 -18.42 -16.89
CA ALA A 21 15.93 -18.39 -15.66
C ALA A 21 15.85 -16.97 -15.06
N ALA A 22 16.97 -16.24 -15.06
CA ALA A 22 17.02 -14.85 -14.60
C ALA A 22 16.16 -13.92 -15.47
N LEU A 23 16.21 -14.08 -16.79
CA LEU A 23 15.37 -13.33 -17.73
C LEU A 23 13.88 -13.62 -17.48
N PHE A 24 13.51 -14.88 -17.34
CA PHE A 24 12.13 -15.27 -17.02
C PHE A 24 11.65 -14.65 -15.72
N LEU A 25 12.46 -14.72 -14.67
CA LEU A 25 12.14 -14.11 -13.39
C LEU A 25 11.97 -12.58 -13.51
N ALA A 26 12.86 -11.93 -14.25
CA ALA A 26 12.76 -10.48 -14.51
C ALA A 26 11.45 -10.12 -15.23
N VAL A 27 11.06 -10.89 -16.25
CA VAL A 27 9.77 -10.70 -16.96
C VAL A 27 8.59 -10.87 -16.00
N CYS A 28 8.61 -11.89 -15.14
CA CYS A 28 7.56 -12.10 -14.14
C CYS A 28 7.47 -10.93 -13.14
N ILE A 29 8.59 -10.41 -12.66
CA ILE A 29 8.65 -9.26 -11.76
C ILE A 29 8.09 -8.00 -12.45
N LEU A 30 8.50 -7.73 -13.69
CA LEU A 30 8.02 -6.58 -14.45
C LEU A 30 6.53 -6.68 -14.76
N ALA A 31 6.05 -7.86 -15.15
CA ALA A 31 4.63 -8.10 -15.37
C ALA A 31 3.81 -7.89 -14.09
N ASN A 32 4.28 -8.42 -12.95
CA ASN A 32 3.65 -8.21 -11.66
C ASN A 32 3.63 -6.73 -11.27
N ALA A 33 4.73 -6.01 -11.44
CA ALA A 33 4.81 -4.58 -11.16
C ALA A 33 3.83 -3.78 -12.05
N PHE A 34 3.77 -4.11 -13.34
CA PHE A 34 2.83 -3.50 -14.29
C PHE A 34 1.37 -3.76 -13.88
N LEU A 35 1.01 -5.00 -13.55
CA LEU A 35 -0.35 -5.34 -13.13
C LEU A 35 -0.73 -4.63 -11.83
N ASN A 36 0.17 -4.53 -10.86
CA ASN A 36 -0.06 -3.75 -9.65
C ASN A 36 -0.29 -2.26 -9.97
N TYR A 37 0.51 -1.70 -10.87
CA TYR A 37 0.36 -0.31 -11.26
C TYR A 37 -0.94 -0.06 -12.03
N ALA A 38 -1.31 -0.94 -12.96
CA ALA A 38 -2.45 -0.74 -13.85
C ALA A 38 -3.80 -1.06 -13.20
N LEU A 39 -3.88 -2.10 -12.37
CA LEU A 39 -5.14 -2.60 -11.82
C LEU A 39 -5.51 -1.98 -10.48
N ILE A 40 -4.54 -1.65 -9.63
CA ILE A 40 -4.83 -1.04 -8.32
C ILE A 40 -5.21 0.43 -8.53
N PRO A 41 -6.41 0.87 -8.13
CA PRO A 41 -6.82 2.26 -8.31
C PRO A 41 -5.96 3.23 -7.48
N PRO A 42 -5.94 4.53 -7.85
CA PRO A 42 -5.37 5.57 -7.00
C PRO A 42 -6.01 5.57 -5.60
N SER A 43 -5.22 5.89 -4.59
CA SER A 43 -5.67 5.93 -3.20
C SER A 43 -5.30 7.27 -2.57
N THR A 44 -6.30 7.98 -2.04
CA THR A 44 -6.11 9.24 -1.30
C THR A 44 -5.24 9.02 -0.06
N VAL A 45 -5.43 7.91 0.63
CA VAL A 45 -4.63 7.60 1.83
C VAL A 45 -3.15 7.44 1.47
N ARG A 46 -2.84 6.77 0.35
CA ARG A 46 -1.44 6.64 -0.11
C ARG A 46 -0.84 8.01 -0.42
N ILE A 47 -1.59 8.89 -1.07
CA ILE A 47 -1.16 10.25 -1.36
C ILE A 47 -0.89 10.99 -0.06
N ASN A 48 -1.82 10.95 0.89
CA ASN A 48 -1.70 11.60 2.18
C ASN A 48 -0.49 11.08 2.99
N LEU A 49 -0.28 9.76 3.00
CA LEU A 49 0.89 9.15 3.64
C LEU A 49 2.21 9.56 2.97
N HIS A 50 2.20 9.72 1.65
CA HIS A 50 3.36 10.22 0.92
C HIS A 50 3.67 11.68 1.31
N ASN A 51 2.64 12.54 1.39
CA ASN A 51 2.77 13.94 1.79
C ASN A 51 3.30 14.09 3.21
N LEU A 52 2.77 13.29 4.16
CA LEU A 52 3.25 13.23 5.54
C LEU A 52 4.75 12.94 5.62
N ARG A 53 5.24 12.04 4.78
CA ARG A 53 6.67 11.66 4.76
C ARG A 53 7.55 12.64 4.01
N ASN A 54 7.00 13.39 3.08
CA ASN A 54 7.74 14.40 2.30
C ASN A 54 7.76 15.79 2.96
N GLY A 55 7.42 15.87 4.24
CA GLY A 55 7.61 17.05 5.06
C GLY A 55 6.39 17.95 5.20
N MET A 56 5.25 17.60 4.62
CA MET A 56 4.01 18.28 4.97
C MET A 56 3.66 17.98 6.43
N GLN A 57 3.35 19.01 7.19
CA GLN A 57 3.00 18.90 8.60
C GLN A 57 1.52 19.21 8.78
N TYR A 58 0.87 18.41 9.62
CA TYR A 58 -0.56 18.57 9.90
C TYR A 58 -0.79 18.66 11.40
N ASP A 59 -1.61 19.63 11.79
CA ASP A 59 -2.00 19.84 13.19
C ASP A 59 -3.03 18.80 13.64
N THR A 60 -3.92 18.40 12.73
CA THR A 60 -5.00 17.45 13.01
C THR A 60 -4.94 16.26 12.06
N VAL A 61 -5.04 15.06 12.62
CA VAL A 61 -5.10 13.80 11.86
C VAL A 61 -6.40 13.09 12.17
N PHE A 62 -7.18 12.78 11.13
CA PHE A 62 -8.40 11.99 11.23
C PHE A 62 -8.10 10.54 10.93
N LEU A 63 -8.53 9.63 11.80
CA LEU A 63 -8.46 8.19 11.66
C LEU A 63 -9.87 7.61 11.78
N GLY A 64 -10.15 6.55 11.04
CA GLY A 64 -11.49 5.93 11.07
C GLY A 64 -11.78 5.05 9.87
N THR A 65 -13.04 4.75 9.70
CA THR A 65 -13.57 3.84 8.67
C THR A 65 -14.00 4.60 7.40
N SER A 66 -14.85 3.94 6.60
CA SER A 66 -15.50 4.57 5.45
C SER A 66 -16.36 5.78 5.82
N HIS A 67 -16.93 5.83 7.02
CA HIS A 67 -17.70 6.97 7.47
C HIS A 67 -16.81 8.21 7.59
N GLY A 68 -15.65 8.08 8.22
CA GLY A 68 -14.66 9.16 8.25
C GLY A 68 -14.09 9.49 6.88
N GLN A 69 -13.83 8.47 6.04
CA GLN A 69 -13.28 8.65 4.70
C GLN A 69 -14.18 9.49 3.78
N TYR A 70 -15.49 9.31 3.87
CA TYR A 70 -16.48 10.01 3.03
C TYR A 70 -17.22 11.14 3.74
N GLY A 71 -17.18 11.17 5.07
CA GLY A 71 -17.91 12.17 5.87
C GLY A 71 -17.05 13.33 6.39
N ILE A 72 -15.72 13.19 6.37
CA ILE A 72 -14.81 14.25 6.84
C ILE A 72 -14.07 14.83 5.63
N ASP A 73 -14.29 16.13 5.39
CA ASP A 73 -13.52 16.91 4.42
C ASP A 73 -12.48 17.77 5.16
N PRO A 74 -11.19 17.42 5.12
CA PRO A 74 -10.14 18.19 5.79
C PRO A 74 -10.07 19.65 5.33
N ALA A 75 -10.33 19.92 4.04
CA ALA A 75 -10.27 21.29 3.52
C ALA A 75 -11.35 22.17 4.16
N SER A 76 -12.55 21.65 4.38
CA SER A 76 -13.62 22.37 5.09
C SER A 76 -13.28 22.60 6.56
N VAL A 77 -12.64 21.61 7.21
CA VAL A 77 -12.18 21.76 8.61
C VAL A 77 -11.11 22.83 8.72
N ASP A 78 -10.17 22.85 7.81
CA ASP A 78 -9.08 23.85 7.79
C ASP A 78 -9.60 25.26 7.54
N ALA A 79 -10.59 25.42 6.66
CA ALA A 79 -11.22 26.69 6.38
C ALA A 79 -11.93 27.29 7.62
N GLU A 80 -12.52 26.45 8.45
CA GLU A 80 -13.24 26.86 9.67
C GLU A 80 -12.29 27.00 10.87
N GLY A 81 -11.32 26.10 11.01
CA GLY A 81 -10.46 25.98 12.18
C GLY A 81 -9.12 26.72 12.10
N GLY A 82 -8.70 27.18 10.92
CA GLY A 82 -7.44 27.90 10.70
C GLY A 82 -6.18 27.06 10.91
N GLY A 83 -6.31 25.72 10.94
CA GLY A 83 -5.21 24.77 11.06
C GLY A 83 -4.90 24.04 9.75
N SER A 84 -4.15 22.97 9.84
CA SER A 84 -3.93 22.03 8.75
C SER A 84 -4.35 20.62 9.17
N SER A 85 -5.16 19.96 8.36
CA SER A 85 -5.65 18.64 8.70
C SER A 85 -5.49 17.62 7.55
N VAL A 86 -5.48 16.35 7.91
CA VAL A 86 -5.40 15.25 6.94
C VAL A 86 -6.30 14.11 7.37
N SER A 87 -7.01 13.51 6.42
CA SER A 87 -7.78 12.29 6.65
C SER A 87 -6.99 11.07 6.18
N LEU A 88 -6.77 10.13 7.11
CA LEU A 88 -6.21 8.81 6.89
C LEU A 88 -7.26 7.72 7.11
N CYS A 89 -8.54 8.09 7.14
CA CYS A 89 -9.64 7.15 7.25
C CYS A 89 -9.66 6.19 6.06
N MET A 90 -9.94 4.92 6.32
CA MET A 90 -9.98 3.87 5.29
C MET A 90 -11.20 2.97 5.48
N ALA A 91 -11.87 2.66 4.39
CA ALA A 91 -12.98 1.71 4.41
C ALA A 91 -12.57 0.36 5.00
N ASP A 92 -13.47 -0.25 5.77
CA ASP A 92 -13.26 -1.54 6.46
C ASP A 92 -12.09 -1.56 7.45
N ALA A 93 -11.59 -0.40 7.91
CA ALA A 93 -10.57 -0.31 8.93
C ALA A 93 -11.10 -0.73 10.30
N TYR A 94 -10.25 -1.38 11.07
CA TYR A 94 -10.50 -1.73 12.46
C TYR A 94 -9.52 -1.01 13.41
N PRO A 95 -9.80 -0.96 14.72
CA PRO A 95 -8.96 -0.21 15.66
C PRO A 95 -7.48 -0.56 15.62
N ASP A 96 -7.17 -1.83 15.42
CA ASP A 96 -5.78 -2.28 15.32
C ASP A 96 -5.10 -1.86 14.01
N ASP A 97 -5.84 -1.76 12.89
CA ASP A 97 -5.31 -1.19 11.65
C ASP A 97 -4.99 0.30 11.84
N MET A 98 -5.91 1.04 12.52
CA MET A 98 -5.71 2.45 12.84
C MET A 98 -4.57 2.69 13.81
N TYR A 99 -4.31 1.75 14.73
CA TYR A 99 -3.13 1.79 15.60
C TYR A 99 -1.82 1.82 14.79
N TYR A 100 -1.69 0.94 13.80
CA TYR A 100 -0.48 0.93 12.95
C TYR A 100 -0.39 2.16 12.05
N LEU A 101 -1.52 2.68 11.59
CA LEU A 101 -1.57 3.89 10.79
C LEU A 101 -1.17 5.12 11.63
N LEU A 102 -1.65 5.21 12.86
CA LEU A 102 -1.22 6.23 13.81
C LEU A 102 0.28 6.11 14.11
N LYS A 103 0.76 4.90 14.37
CA LYS A 103 2.18 4.66 14.62
C LYS A 103 3.04 5.11 13.45
N LEU A 104 2.64 4.79 12.22
CA LEU A 104 3.30 5.26 11.00
C LEU A 104 3.31 6.79 10.90
N THR A 105 2.18 7.43 11.22
CA THR A 105 2.05 8.88 11.23
C THR A 105 3.04 9.51 12.20
N LEU A 106 3.11 8.99 13.42
CA LEU A 106 3.98 9.51 14.48
C LEU A 106 5.48 9.28 14.22
N GLU A 107 5.87 8.48 13.23
CA GLU A 107 7.28 8.39 12.79
C GLU A 107 7.80 9.73 12.23
N THR A 108 6.93 10.56 11.64
CA THR A 108 7.32 11.80 10.95
C THR A 108 6.52 13.02 11.36
N GLN A 109 5.43 12.85 12.11
CA GLN A 109 4.48 13.90 12.47
C GLN A 109 4.35 14.04 13.99
N LYS A 110 3.99 15.24 14.42
CA LYS A 110 3.62 15.54 15.82
C LYS A 110 2.30 16.30 15.84
N PRO A 111 1.18 15.68 15.44
CA PRO A 111 -0.10 16.36 15.43
C PRO A 111 -0.50 16.80 16.83
N SER A 112 -1.13 17.97 16.94
CA SER A 112 -1.68 18.46 18.20
C SER A 112 -3.01 17.79 18.55
N LEU A 113 -3.70 17.27 17.52
CA LEU A 113 -4.99 16.60 17.67
C LEU A 113 -5.05 15.36 16.79
N VAL A 114 -5.49 14.24 17.36
CA VAL A 114 -5.90 13.05 16.63
C VAL A 114 -7.37 12.80 16.90
N VAL A 115 -8.16 12.81 15.84
CA VAL A 115 -9.59 12.51 15.90
C VAL A 115 -9.80 11.10 15.38
N TYR A 116 -10.33 10.22 16.23
CA TYR A 116 -10.62 8.86 15.85
C TYR A 116 -12.13 8.64 15.79
N GLU A 117 -12.63 8.35 14.59
CA GLU A 117 -14.03 7.98 14.35
C GLU A 117 -14.26 6.56 14.82
N LEU A 118 -15.20 6.37 15.74
CA LEU A 118 -15.57 5.07 16.30
C LEU A 118 -16.80 4.51 15.60
N ASP A 119 -16.59 3.55 14.74
CA ASP A 119 -17.66 2.86 14.02
C ASP A 119 -18.34 1.83 14.94
N PRO A 120 -19.67 1.84 15.09
CA PRO A 120 -20.39 0.83 15.86
C PRO A 120 -20.17 -0.60 15.38
N SER A 121 -19.80 -0.81 14.12
CA SER A 121 -19.53 -2.12 13.55
C SER A 121 -18.37 -2.85 14.23
N TYR A 122 -17.47 -2.15 14.91
CA TYR A 122 -16.37 -2.74 15.67
C TYR A 122 -16.85 -3.72 16.77
N TRP A 123 -18.03 -3.46 17.33
CA TRP A 123 -18.62 -4.28 18.39
C TRP A 123 -19.62 -5.29 17.84
N MET A 124 -20.06 -5.12 16.61
CA MET A 124 -21.09 -5.97 16.00
C MET A 124 -20.52 -7.06 15.09
N ASN A 125 -19.34 -6.83 14.54
CA ASN A 125 -18.74 -7.69 13.53
C ASN A 125 -17.29 -8.02 13.87
N GLU A 126 -16.90 -9.27 13.61
CA GLU A 126 -15.48 -9.61 13.59
C GLU A 126 -14.80 -9.05 12.35
N GLN A 127 -13.56 -8.59 12.51
CA GLN A 127 -12.76 -8.11 11.38
C GLN A 127 -12.64 -9.21 10.31
N ARG A 128 -12.98 -8.85 9.08
CA ARG A 128 -12.76 -9.72 7.93
C ARG A 128 -11.26 -9.89 7.71
N ARG A 129 -10.78 -11.12 7.84
CA ARG A 129 -9.37 -11.46 7.61
C ARG A 129 -9.10 -11.66 6.11
N GLY A 130 -7.89 -11.33 5.67
CA GLY A 130 -7.40 -11.61 4.32
C GLY A 130 -7.26 -10.37 3.46
N SER A 131 -8.18 -10.12 2.53
CA SER A 131 -8.05 -9.04 1.53
C SER A 131 -7.92 -7.66 2.15
N THR A 132 -8.68 -7.36 3.19
CA THR A 132 -8.66 -6.05 3.87
C THR A 132 -7.28 -5.73 4.42
N GLN A 133 -6.64 -6.67 5.13
CA GLN A 133 -5.28 -6.47 5.66
C GLN A 133 -4.25 -6.27 4.55
N VAL A 134 -4.40 -6.96 3.42
CA VAL A 134 -3.52 -6.74 2.25
C VAL A 134 -3.74 -5.35 1.66
N PHE A 135 -4.98 -4.85 1.63
CA PHE A 135 -5.27 -3.49 1.18
C PHE A 135 -4.63 -2.45 2.09
N PHE A 136 -4.69 -2.62 3.41
CA PHE A 136 -3.98 -1.76 4.36
C PHE A 136 -2.47 -1.83 4.15
N TYR A 137 -1.92 -3.02 4.15
CA TYR A 137 -0.48 -3.23 3.99
C TYR A 137 0.10 -2.56 2.75
N LYS A 138 -0.62 -2.60 1.62
CA LYS A 138 -0.13 -1.98 0.37
C LYS A 138 -0.10 -0.46 0.41
N GLU A 139 -0.96 0.18 1.24
CA GLU A 139 -0.98 1.64 1.36
C GLU A 139 0.20 2.16 2.18
N PHE A 140 0.73 1.37 3.10
CA PHE A 140 1.83 1.79 3.96
C PHE A 140 3.12 1.93 3.15
N PRO A 141 3.84 3.06 3.25
CA PRO A 141 5.21 3.17 2.76
C PRO A 141 6.12 2.26 3.60
N PHE A 142 7.31 1.96 3.07
CA PHE A 142 8.29 1.16 3.81
C PHE A 142 8.71 1.90 5.09
N SER A 143 8.50 1.25 6.25
CA SER A 143 8.64 1.86 7.57
C SER A 143 8.70 0.77 8.66
N ALA A 144 9.04 1.15 9.89
CA ALA A 144 8.98 0.24 11.03
C ALA A 144 7.55 -0.25 11.28
N ALA A 145 6.57 0.66 11.25
CA ALA A 145 5.16 0.31 11.40
C ALA A 145 4.67 -0.68 10.34
N LYS A 146 5.13 -0.56 9.10
CA LYS A 146 4.80 -1.53 8.03
C LYS A 146 5.35 -2.92 8.32
N LEU A 147 6.58 -3.02 8.82
CA LEU A 147 7.21 -4.31 9.15
C LEU A 147 6.49 -4.97 10.33
N GLU A 148 6.09 -4.19 11.32
CA GLU A 148 5.32 -4.70 12.47
C GLU A 148 3.92 -5.15 12.03
N TYR A 149 3.23 -4.38 11.21
CA TYR A 149 1.94 -4.78 10.64
C TYR A 149 2.07 -6.08 9.85
N PHE A 150 3.13 -6.23 9.06
CA PHE A 150 3.41 -7.47 8.34
C PHE A 150 3.56 -8.64 9.30
N ALA A 151 4.36 -8.50 10.35
CA ALA A 151 4.62 -9.57 11.31
C ALA A 151 3.35 -9.93 12.12
N ASP A 152 2.57 -8.94 12.53
CA ASP A 152 1.38 -9.15 13.36
C ASP A 152 0.15 -9.62 12.58
N LYS A 153 -0.08 -9.04 11.40
CA LYS A 153 -1.31 -9.29 10.63
C LYS A 153 -1.07 -10.20 9.43
N ILE A 154 -0.11 -9.88 8.59
CA ILE A 154 0.09 -10.53 7.29
C ILE A 154 0.68 -11.92 7.44
N MET A 155 1.63 -12.13 8.35
CA MET A 155 2.23 -13.45 8.60
C MET A 155 1.23 -14.49 9.13
N LYS A 156 0.15 -14.04 9.74
CA LYS A 156 -0.97 -14.90 10.20
C LYS A 156 -1.95 -15.28 9.08
N LEU A 157 -1.74 -14.71 7.90
CA LEU A 157 -2.52 -14.95 6.69
C LEU A 157 -1.62 -15.59 5.63
N ASP A 158 -2.12 -15.70 4.41
CA ASP A 158 -1.29 -16.04 3.26
C ASP A 158 -0.48 -14.81 2.81
N PHE A 159 0.74 -14.64 3.37
CA PHE A 159 1.60 -13.50 3.06
C PHE A 159 1.93 -13.38 1.56
N ARG A 160 1.82 -14.46 0.78
CA ARG A 160 2.06 -14.44 -0.67
C ARG A 160 1.13 -13.48 -1.40
N SER A 161 -0.04 -13.24 -0.83
CA SER A 161 -0.99 -12.27 -1.36
C SER A 161 -0.46 -10.83 -1.40
N THR A 162 0.53 -10.50 -0.58
CA THR A 162 1.21 -9.19 -0.62
C THR A 162 2.14 -9.03 -1.81
N LEU A 163 2.57 -10.14 -2.42
CA LEU A 163 3.41 -10.14 -3.62
C LEU A 163 2.60 -9.84 -4.88
N THR A 164 1.33 -10.25 -4.89
CA THR A 164 0.43 -10.08 -6.03
C THR A 164 -0.89 -9.39 -5.63
N PRO A 165 -0.85 -8.19 -5.01
CA PRO A 165 -2.06 -7.51 -4.54
C PRO A 165 -3.05 -7.19 -5.67
N TRP A 166 -2.60 -7.07 -6.93
CA TRP A 166 -3.47 -6.90 -8.10
C TRP A 166 -4.50 -8.02 -8.27
N CYS A 167 -4.26 -9.21 -7.73
CA CYS A 167 -5.21 -10.32 -7.79
C CYS A 167 -6.56 -9.99 -7.15
N TYR A 168 -6.58 -9.10 -6.14
CA TYR A 168 -7.82 -8.63 -5.51
C TYR A 168 -8.61 -7.65 -6.40
N TYR A 169 -7.96 -7.06 -7.40
CA TYR A 169 -8.54 -6.08 -8.33
C TYR A 169 -8.76 -6.66 -9.72
N ARG A 170 -8.57 -7.97 -9.93
CA ARG A 170 -8.66 -8.60 -11.25
C ARG A 170 -10.01 -8.42 -11.94
N ASN A 171 -11.09 -8.28 -11.17
CA ASN A 171 -12.44 -8.02 -11.70
C ASN A 171 -12.63 -6.57 -12.16
N LEU A 172 -11.69 -5.68 -11.85
CA LEU A 172 -11.70 -4.28 -12.26
C LEU A 172 -10.83 -4.01 -13.49
N TYR A 173 -10.47 -5.04 -14.27
CA TYR A 173 -9.63 -4.88 -15.46
C TYR A 173 -10.19 -3.87 -16.48
N GLY A 174 -11.51 -3.69 -16.55
CA GLY A 174 -12.14 -2.66 -17.37
C GLY A 174 -11.78 -1.22 -16.98
N GLN A 175 -11.35 -1.01 -15.74
CA GLN A 175 -10.92 0.31 -15.23
C GLN A 175 -9.42 0.57 -15.43
N MET A 176 -8.68 -0.38 -16.01
CA MET A 176 -7.22 -0.29 -16.14
C MET A 176 -6.77 0.97 -16.90
N ALA A 177 -7.46 1.30 -17.99
CA ALA A 177 -7.15 2.50 -18.79
C ALA A 177 -7.36 3.79 -17.98
N ASP A 178 -8.43 3.87 -17.21
CA ASP A 178 -8.73 5.02 -16.36
C ASP A 178 -7.72 5.15 -15.21
N ASN A 179 -7.35 4.03 -14.58
CA ASN A 179 -6.32 4.02 -13.55
C ASN A 179 -4.97 4.53 -14.08
N LEU A 180 -4.56 4.09 -15.27
CA LEU A 180 -3.33 4.53 -15.92
C LEU A 180 -3.39 6.03 -16.26
N ARG A 181 -4.51 6.50 -16.79
CA ARG A 181 -4.73 7.92 -17.09
C ARG A 181 -4.66 8.78 -15.84
N LEU A 182 -5.36 8.40 -14.78
CA LEU A 182 -5.37 9.14 -13.51
C LEU A 182 -3.99 9.22 -12.89
N LYS A 183 -3.26 8.10 -12.81
CA LYS A 183 -1.89 8.06 -12.27
C LYS A 183 -0.88 8.78 -13.15
N GLY A 184 -1.16 8.94 -14.43
CA GLY A 184 -0.38 9.75 -15.35
C GLY A 184 -0.71 11.24 -15.32
N SER A 185 -1.82 11.63 -14.66
CA SER A 185 -2.24 13.02 -14.59
C SER A 185 -1.31 13.87 -13.73
N GLU A 186 -1.23 15.14 -14.03
CA GLU A 186 -0.43 16.10 -13.26
C GLU A 186 -0.96 16.22 -11.83
N ALA A 187 -2.27 16.23 -11.65
CA ALA A 187 -2.93 16.24 -10.35
C ALA A 187 -2.48 15.06 -9.44
N TYR A 188 -2.32 13.86 -9.99
CA TYR A 188 -1.86 12.71 -9.23
C TYR A 188 -0.34 12.72 -8.97
N ARG A 189 0.44 13.38 -9.81
CA ARG A 189 1.91 13.50 -9.65
C ARG A 189 2.30 14.58 -8.65
N GLN A 190 1.42 15.55 -8.42
CA GLN A 190 1.64 16.65 -7.45
C GLN A 190 1.30 16.23 -6.01
N PHE A 191 0.73 15.03 -5.82
CA PHE A 191 0.40 14.47 -4.52
C PHE A 191 1.45 13.42 -4.12
#